data_12f58f844033736652a074b298498af8
#
_entry.id   12f58f844033736652a074b298498af8
#
_cell.length_a   1.000
_cell.length_b   1.000
_cell.length_c   1.000
_cell.angle_alpha   90.00
_cell.angle_beta   90.00
_cell.angle_gamma   90.00
#
_symmetry.space_group_name_H-M   'P 1'
#
loop_
_entity.id
_entity.type
_entity.pdbx_description
1 polymer ?
#
loop_
_entity_poly.entity_id
_entity_poly.type
_entity_poly.pdbx_seq_one_letter_code
_entity_poly.pdbx_strand_id
1 'polypeptide(L)'
;MDDASTFEHSLLQKARQKHIPVTGALELLPLCNMNCDMCYVRLSRSEMERQGRLRTVEVWVRLAEQMQKAGTVFLLLTGGEPLLFPDFKTLYRRLRNLGMILTINTNGTLLDEAWADFFATYPPRRINITLYGADAASYDRLCHFPQGFDQTLRAVRLLRARNVDVKISCSVTKKNPQDFSRIFALGKELGVPVHRSEEHTL
;
A
#
# COMPACT_ATOMS: atom_id res chain seq x y z
N MET A 1 1.37 -11.08 -24.20
CA MET A 1 0.41 -10.92 -23.09
C MET A 1 0.75 -12.00 -22.09
N ASP A 2 1.09 -11.61 -20.85
CA ASP A 2 1.55 -12.55 -19.82
C ASP A 2 0.44 -13.52 -19.44
N ASP A 3 0.73 -14.82 -19.44
CA ASP A 3 -0.20 -15.91 -19.09
C ASP A 3 -0.83 -15.69 -17.69
N ALA A 4 -0.05 -15.12 -16.78
CA ALA A 4 -0.50 -14.79 -15.42
C ALA A 4 -1.61 -13.70 -15.38
N SER A 5 -1.54 -12.68 -16.25
CA SER A 5 -2.55 -11.62 -16.33
C SER A 5 -3.86 -12.16 -16.91
N THR A 6 -3.79 -13.10 -17.84
CA THR A 6 -4.94 -13.76 -18.45
C THR A 6 -5.64 -14.68 -17.45
N PHE A 7 -4.87 -15.43 -16.66
CA PHE A 7 -5.40 -16.29 -15.59
C PHE A 7 -6.12 -15.47 -14.52
N GLU A 8 -5.49 -14.41 -14.01
CA GLU A 8 -6.09 -13.54 -12.99
C GLU A 8 -7.40 -12.91 -13.49
N HIS A 9 -7.41 -12.40 -14.71
CA HIS A 9 -8.63 -11.85 -15.32
C HIS A 9 -9.76 -12.89 -15.37
N SER A 10 -9.45 -14.10 -15.83
CA SER A 10 -10.41 -15.22 -15.89
C SER A 10 -10.92 -15.60 -14.50
N LEU A 11 -10.03 -15.65 -13.50
CA LEU A 11 -10.39 -15.92 -12.09
C LEU A 11 -11.37 -14.88 -11.55
N LEU A 12 -11.05 -13.60 -11.73
CA LEU A 12 -11.90 -12.49 -11.28
C LEU A 12 -13.26 -12.48 -11.97
N GLN A 13 -13.31 -12.78 -13.26
CA GLN A 13 -14.56 -12.87 -13.99
C GLN A 13 -15.45 -14.02 -13.47
N LYS A 14 -14.89 -15.22 -13.27
CA LYS A 14 -15.62 -16.35 -12.70
C LYS A 14 -16.08 -16.08 -11.27
N ALA A 15 -15.24 -15.43 -10.46
CA ALA A 15 -15.58 -15.07 -9.10
C ALA A 15 -16.77 -14.09 -9.04
N ARG A 16 -16.78 -13.10 -9.92
CA ARG A 16 -17.90 -12.15 -10.05
C ARG A 16 -19.22 -12.85 -10.38
N GLN A 17 -19.20 -13.80 -11.32
CA GLN A 17 -20.38 -14.58 -11.69
C GLN A 17 -20.93 -15.41 -10.51
N LYS A 18 -20.04 -15.88 -9.63
CA LYS A 18 -20.39 -16.70 -8.47
C LYS A 18 -20.53 -15.93 -7.16
N HIS A 19 -20.39 -14.60 -7.21
CA HIS A 19 -20.39 -13.72 -6.04
C HIS A 19 -19.37 -14.12 -4.96
N ILE A 20 -18.19 -14.61 -5.38
CA ILE A 20 -17.09 -14.99 -4.47
C ILE A 20 -16.18 -13.77 -4.26
N PRO A 21 -15.91 -13.34 -3.02
CA PRO A 21 -15.04 -12.21 -2.71
C PRO A 21 -13.56 -12.59 -2.81
N VAL A 22 -13.04 -12.77 -4.04
CA VAL A 22 -11.65 -13.20 -4.29
C VAL A 22 -10.64 -12.17 -3.82
N THR A 23 -11.01 -10.89 -3.75
CA THR A 23 -10.17 -9.78 -3.28
C THR A 23 -10.71 -9.20 -2.00
N GLY A 24 -9.82 -8.79 -1.10
CA GLY A 24 -10.17 -8.10 0.13
C GLY A 24 -9.11 -7.10 0.56
N ALA A 25 -9.43 -6.25 1.52
CA ALA A 25 -8.50 -5.29 2.11
C ALA A 25 -8.61 -5.28 3.64
N LEU A 26 -7.48 -5.13 4.31
CA LEU A 26 -7.39 -4.88 5.74
C LEU A 26 -6.78 -3.50 5.97
N GLU A 27 -7.58 -2.58 6.49
CA GLU A 27 -7.12 -1.30 7.02
C GLU A 27 -6.66 -1.48 8.46
N LEU A 28 -5.35 -1.69 8.64
CA LEU A 28 -4.78 -2.15 9.91
C LEU A 28 -4.92 -1.13 11.05
N LEU A 29 -4.81 0.15 10.71
CA LEU A 29 -4.88 1.25 11.66
C LEU A 29 -5.15 2.59 10.94
N PRO A 30 -5.77 3.56 11.62
CA PRO A 30 -5.97 4.90 11.07
C PRO A 30 -4.79 5.84 11.31
N LEU A 31 -3.74 5.40 12.04
CA LEU A 31 -2.58 6.25 12.34
C LEU A 31 -1.63 6.30 11.13
N CYS A 32 -1.08 7.48 10.89
CA CYS A 32 -0.07 7.71 9.87
C CYS A 32 0.99 8.69 10.40
N ASN A 33 2.21 8.57 9.92
CA ASN A 33 3.29 9.51 10.19
C ASN A 33 3.24 10.75 9.26
N MET A 34 2.29 10.80 8.33
CA MET A 34 2.04 11.93 7.44
C MET A 34 0.68 12.56 7.72
N ASN A 35 0.46 13.78 7.19
CA ASN A 35 -0.79 14.52 7.35
C ASN A 35 -1.30 15.07 6.01
N CYS A 36 -1.48 14.17 5.04
CA CYS A 36 -1.88 14.55 3.68
C CYS A 36 -3.26 15.21 3.65
N ASP A 37 -3.40 16.28 2.88
CA ASP A 37 -4.64 17.07 2.78
C ASP A 37 -5.86 16.28 2.29
N MET A 38 -5.64 15.30 1.39
CA MET A 38 -6.71 14.47 0.83
C MET A 38 -6.97 13.18 1.62
N CYS A 39 -6.33 13.00 2.78
CA CYS A 39 -6.42 11.73 3.51
C CYS A 39 -7.79 11.57 4.18
N TYR A 40 -8.52 10.54 3.83
CA TYR A 40 -9.83 10.20 4.40
C TYR A 40 -9.77 9.18 5.54
N VAL A 41 -8.59 8.57 5.78
CA VAL A 41 -8.42 7.49 6.78
C VAL A 41 -7.80 7.99 8.07
N ARG A 42 -6.86 8.96 7.97
CA ARG A 42 -6.01 9.34 9.09
C ARG A 42 -6.81 9.93 10.25
N LEU A 43 -6.56 9.38 11.44
CA LEU A 43 -6.99 9.93 12.71
C LEU A 43 -5.76 10.29 13.57
N SER A 44 -5.92 11.25 14.46
CA SER A 44 -4.99 11.43 15.57
C SER A 44 -5.12 10.26 16.57
N ARG A 45 -4.11 10.07 17.39
CA ARG A 45 -4.15 9.02 18.41
C ARG A 45 -5.35 9.18 19.36
N SER A 46 -5.68 10.40 19.78
CA SER A 46 -6.82 10.67 20.65
C SER A 46 -8.17 10.39 19.97
N GLU A 47 -8.29 10.65 18.69
CA GLU A 47 -9.50 10.31 17.92
C GLU A 47 -9.67 8.80 17.77
N MET A 48 -8.58 8.10 17.46
CA MET A 48 -8.58 6.65 17.38
C MET A 48 -8.98 6.01 18.72
N GLU A 49 -8.39 6.48 19.85
CA GLU A 49 -8.68 5.95 21.18
C GLU A 49 -10.13 6.17 21.60
N ARG A 50 -10.76 7.27 21.16
CA ARG A 50 -12.21 7.49 21.36
C ARG A 50 -13.08 6.51 20.57
N GLN A 51 -12.62 6.04 19.42
CA GLN A 51 -13.34 5.06 18.60
C GLN A 51 -13.11 3.62 19.03
N GLY A 52 -12.03 3.35 19.78
CA GLY A 52 -11.70 2.03 20.29
C GLY A 52 -10.20 1.77 20.39
N ARG A 53 -9.85 0.48 20.41
CA ARG A 53 -8.46 0.03 20.43
C ARG A 53 -8.07 -0.60 19.11
N LEU A 54 -6.78 -0.52 18.77
CA LEU A 54 -6.23 -1.29 17.63
C LEU A 54 -6.48 -2.78 17.84
N ARG A 55 -6.85 -3.44 16.78
CA ARG A 55 -6.98 -4.90 16.76
C ARG A 55 -5.61 -5.55 16.88
N THR A 56 -5.54 -6.69 17.58
CA THR A 56 -4.31 -7.47 17.70
C THR A 56 -4.07 -8.30 16.43
N VAL A 57 -2.86 -8.85 16.32
CA VAL A 57 -2.51 -9.79 15.23
C VAL A 57 -3.51 -10.96 15.17
N GLU A 58 -3.91 -11.51 16.33
CA GLU A 58 -4.85 -12.64 16.42
C GLU A 58 -6.22 -12.29 15.85
N VAL A 59 -6.70 -11.09 16.09
CA VAL A 59 -7.99 -10.61 15.55
C VAL A 59 -7.92 -10.50 14.04
N TRP A 60 -6.85 -9.92 13.51
CA TRP A 60 -6.65 -9.78 12.07
C TRP A 60 -6.51 -11.14 11.37
N VAL A 61 -5.78 -12.09 11.98
CA VAL A 61 -5.62 -13.43 11.42
C VAL A 61 -6.95 -14.17 11.41
N ARG A 62 -7.73 -14.13 12.49
CA ARG A 62 -9.07 -14.75 12.50
C ARG A 62 -10.01 -14.18 11.45
N LEU A 63 -9.95 -12.85 11.22
CA LEU A 63 -10.72 -12.22 10.14
C LEU A 63 -10.25 -12.74 8.77
N ALA A 64 -8.94 -12.80 8.56
CA ALA A 64 -8.37 -13.33 7.31
C ALA A 64 -8.73 -14.80 7.06
N GLU A 65 -8.79 -15.64 8.10
CA GLU A 65 -9.29 -17.02 8.00
C GLU A 65 -10.75 -17.07 7.55
N GLN A 66 -11.59 -16.17 8.04
CA GLN A 66 -12.99 -16.06 7.58
C GLN A 66 -13.06 -15.61 6.12
N MET A 67 -12.25 -14.62 5.74
CA MET A 67 -12.15 -14.16 4.35
C MET A 67 -11.66 -15.29 3.43
N GLN A 68 -10.66 -16.07 3.85
CA GLN A 68 -10.16 -17.23 3.12
C GLN A 68 -11.27 -18.26 2.89
N LYS A 69 -12.03 -18.61 3.93
CA LYS A 69 -13.16 -19.53 3.83
C LYS A 69 -14.25 -19.01 2.89
N ALA A 70 -14.42 -17.69 2.80
CA ALA A 70 -15.33 -17.04 1.84
C ALA A 70 -14.79 -17.01 0.40
N GLY A 71 -13.51 -17.38 0.19
CA GLY A 71 -12.87 -17.44 -1.13
C GLY A 71 -11.87 -16.32 -1.43
N THR A 72 -11.52 -15.48 -0.44
CA THR A 72 -10.51 -14.42 -0.62
C THR A 72 -9.12 -15.03 -0.78
N VAL A 73 -8.44 -14.64 -1.85
CA VAL A 73 -7.07 -15.06 -2.18
C VAL A 73 -6.13 -13.85 -2.19
N PHE A 74 -6.57 -12.74 -2.78
CA PHE A 74 -5.78 -11.51 -2.87
C PHE A 74 -6.15 -10.58 -1.73
N LEU A 75 -5.16 -10.22 -0.91
CA LEU A 75 -5.38 -9.39 0.26
C LEU A 75 -4.47 -8.15 0.22
N LEU A 76 -5.11 -6.98 0.27
CA LEU A 76 -4.44 -5.71 0.39
C LEU A 76 -4.25 -5.35 1.87
N LEU A 77 -3.03 -5.03 2.27
CA LEU A 77 -2.71 -4.44 3.57
C LEU A 77 -2.55 -2.93 3.40
N THR A 78 -3.35 -2.17 4.12
CA THR A 78 -3.42 -0.71 4.02
C THR A 78 -3.83 -0.09 5.38
N GLY A 79 -4.25 1.15 5.39
CA GLY A 79 -4.70 1.91 6.55
C GLY A 79 -4.23 3.35 6.43
N GLY A 80 -3.86 3.99 7.54
CA GLY A 80 -3.07 5.21 7.52
C GLY A 80 -1.68 4.89 6.96
N GLU A 81 -0.75 4.43 7.81
CA GLU A 81 0.49 3.81 7.35
C GLU A 81 0.61 2.40 7.95
N PRO A 82 0.45 1.33 7.15
CA PRO A 82 0.39 -0.03 7.67
C PRO A 82 1.68 -0.49 8.36
N LEU A 83 2.85 0.07 7.99
CA LEU A 83 4.12 -0.29 8.63
C LEU A 83 4.25 0.27 10.06
N LEU A 84 3.35 1.16 10.49
CA LEU A 84 3.20 1.57 11.89
C LEU A 84 2.42 0.55 12.74
N PHE A 85 1.79 -0.47 12.12
CA PHE A 85 1.05 -1.47 12.86
C PHE A 85 2.02 -2.28 13.74
N PRO A 86 1.77 -2.37 15.07
CA PRO A 86 2.60 -3.18 15.95
C PRO A 86 2.63 -4.63 15.46
N ASP A 87 3.82 -5.24 15.45
CA ASP A 87 4.01 -6.63 15.00
C ASP A 87 3.59 -6.90 13.55
N PHE A 88 3.68 -5.89 12.66
CA PHE A 88 3.35 -6.04 11.23
C PHE A 88 4.02 -7.26 10.59
N LYS A 89 5.33 -7.47 10.86
CA LYS A 89 6.07 -8.60 10.30
C LYS A 89 5.51 -9.95 10.73
N THR A 90 5.02 -10.05 11.96
CA THR A 90 4.34 -11.26 12.48
C THR A 90 2.99 -11.47 11.80
N LEU A 91 2.16 -10.43 11.72
CA LEU A 91 0.89 -10.47 11.00
C LEU A 91 1.10 -10.89 9.54
N TYR A 92 2.02 -10.22 8.85
CA TYR A 92 2.33 -10.48 7.44
C TYR A 92 2.68 -11.95 7.18
N ARG A 93 3.59 -12.53 7.99
CA ARG A 93 3.98 -13.95 7.86
C ARG A 93 2.80 -14.89 8.09
N ARG A 94 1.97 -14.61 9.09
CA ARG A 94 0.78 -15.44 9.39
C ARG A 94 -0.24 -15.40 8.25
N LEU A 95 -0.49 -14.23 7.66
CA LEU A 95 -1.38 -14.09 6.50
C LEU A 95 -0.84 -14.86 5.27
N ARG A 96 0.48 -14.81 5.03
CA ARG A 96 1.10 -15.63 3.99
C ARG A 96 0.93 -17.13 4.24
N ASN A 97 1.07 -17.57 5.48
CA ASN A 97 0.90 -18.98 5.85
C ASN A 97 -0.54 -19.47 5.65
N LEU A 98 -1.52 -18.57 5.61
CA LEU A 98 -2.88 -18.88 5.16
C LEU A 98 -3.00 -19.03 3.63
N GLY A 99 -1.91 -18.87 2.87
CA GLY A 99 -1.94 -18.93 1.41
C GLY A 99 -2.44 -17.65 0.73
N MET A 100 -2.54 -16.54 1.46
CA MET A 100 -2.97 -15.27 0.88
C MET A 100 -1.87 -14.62 0.05
N ILE A 101 -2.24 -14.07 -1.09
CA ILE A 101 -1.39 -13.28 -1.98
C ILE A 101 -1.47 -11.82 -1.54
N LEU A 102 -0.41 -11.32 -0.89
CA LEU A 102 -0.42 -10.02 -0.24
C LEU A 102 0.07 -8.90 -1.15
N THR A 103 -0.66 -7.80 -1.15
CA THR A 103 -0.26 -6.49 -1.68
C THR A 103 -0.22 -5.48 -0.53
N ILE A 104 0.67 -4.51 -0.58
CA ILE A 104 0.81 -3.48 0.46
C ILE A 104 0.68 -2.11 -0.17
N ASN A 105 -0.16 -1.24 0.42
CA ASN A 105 -0.17 0.18 0.14
C ASN A 105 0.53 0.91 1.28
N THR A 106 1.59 1.65 0.99
CA THR A 106 2.39 2.39 1.97
C THR A 106 2.85 3.74 1.40
N ASN A 107 3.12 4.70 2.26
CA ASN A 107 3.80 5.94 1.85
C ASN A 107 5.32 5.73 1.64
N GLY A 108 5.86 4.59 2.06
CA GLY A 108 7.24 4.18 1.85
C GLY A 108 8.27 4.84 2.79
N THR A 109 7.90 5.85 3.55
CA THR A 109 8.87 6.64 4.34
C THR A 109 9.54 5.87 5.49
N LEU A 110 8.92 4.79 5.94
CA LEU A 110 9.44 3.90 6.99
C LEU A 110 10.28 2.73 6.44
N LEU A 111 10.35 2.59 5.11
CA LEU A 111 11.08 1.50 4.48
C LEU A 111 12.59 1.78 4.50
N ASP A 112 13.29 1.06 5.34
CA ASP A 112 14.74 1.02 5.44
C ASP A 112 15.31 -0.30 4.89
N GLU A 113 16.61 -0.53 5.06
CA GLU A 113 17.31 -1.76 4.66
C GLU A 113 16.68 -3.01 5.29
N ALA A 114 16.36 -2.95 6.59
CA ALA A 114 15.80 -4.08 7.34
C ALA A 114 14.37 -4.45 6.85
N TRP A 115 13.59 -3.47 6.41
CA TRP A 115 12.31 -3.71 5.76
C TRP A 115 12.49 -4.28 4.35
N ALA A 116 13.44 -3.74 3.58
CA ALA A 116 13.70 -4.21 2.24
C ALA A 116 14.22 -5.67 2.25
N ASP A 117 15.08 -6.04 3.20
CA ASP A 117 15.56 -7.41 3.41
C ASP A 117 14.41 -8.35 3.84
N PHE A 118 13.50 -7.86 4.68
CA PHE A 118 12.31 -8.62 5.06
C PHE A 118 11.43 -8.93 3.85
N PHE A 119 11.16 -7.94 2.98
CA PHE A 119 10.35 -8.16 1.79
C PHE A 119 11.09 -8.92 0.69
N ALA A 120 12.42 -8.92 0.66
CA ALA A 120 13.20 -9.82 -0.19
C ALA A 120 13.06 -11.29 0.24
N THR A 121 13.06 -11.54 1.56
CA THR A 121 12.88 -12.89 2.13
C THR A 121 11.43 -13.38 2.01
N TYR A 122 10.47 -12.48 2.20
CA TYR A 122 9.03 -12.76 2.16
C TYR A 122 8.35 -11.86 1.12
N PRO A 123 8.57 -12.06 -0.19
CA PRO A 123 8.11 -11.13 -1.20
C PRO A 123 6.57 -11.05 -1.22
N PRO A 124 6.01 -9.83 -1.18
CA PRO A 124 4.61 -9.60 -1.52
C PRO A 124 4.41 -9.78 -3.03
N ARG A 125 3.15 -9.87 -3.45
CA ARG A 125 2.83 -9.75 -4.87
C ARG A 125 3.31 -8.41 -5.43
N ARG A 126 3.09 -7.33 -4.65
CA ARG A 126 3.51 -5.97 -5.00
C ARG A 126 3.46 -5.04 -3.79
N ILE A 127 4.34 -4.06 -3.77
CA ILE A 127 4.26 -2.91 -2.88
C ILE A 127 3.88 -1.69 -3.72
N ASN A 128 2.72 -1.11 -3.44
CA ASN A 128 2.29 0.16 -4.02
C ASN A 128 2.80 1.28 -3.10
N ILE A 129 3.68 2.10 -3.61
CA ILE A 129 4.24 3.24 -2.89
C ILE A 129 3.58 4.52 -3.40
N THR A 130 3.02 5.30 -2.51
CA THR A 130 2.38 6.55 -2.86
C THR A 130 3.41 7.66 -3.07
N LEU A 131 3.32 8.37 -4.21
CA LEU A 131 4.14 9.54 -4.51
C LEU A 131 3.24 10.67 -5.02
N TYR A 132 3.08 11.73 -4.23
CA TYR A 132 2.12 12.79 -4.51
C TYR A 132 2.73 14.07 -5.07
N GLY A 133 4.05 14.21 -5.08
CA GLY A 133 4.78 15.34 -5.63
C GLY A 133 5.94 14.90 -6.50
N ALA A 134 6.36 15.75 -7.41
CA ALA A 134 7.48 15.49 -8.32
C ALA A 134 8.83 15.99 -7.77
N ASP A 135 8.80 16.70 -6.66
CA ASP A 135 9.94 17.19 -5.90
C ASP A 135 9.55 17.36 -4.42
N ALA A 136 10.54 17.65 -3.57
CA ALA A 136 10.33 17.80 -2.12
C ALA A 136 9.32 18.90 -1.80
N ALA A 137 9.33 20.02 -2.52
CA ALA A 137 8.43 21.13 -2.25
C ALA A 137 6.97 20.80 -2.62
N SER A 138 6.74 20.18 -3.78
CA SER A 138 5.40 19.77 -4.19
C SER A 138 4.86 18.63 -3.34
N TYR A 139 5.72 17.72 -2.91
CA TYR A 139 5.35 16.63 -1.99
C TYR A 139 4.96 17.18 -0.62
N ASP A 140 5.77 18.08 -0.04
CA ASP A 140 5.51 18.64 1.28
C ASP A 140 4.23 19.49 1.32
N ARG A 141 3.94 20.26 0.28
CA ARG A 141 2.69 21.03 0.18
C ARG A 141 1.43 20.19 0.33
N LEU A 142 1.48 18.92 -0.09
CA LEU A 142 0.32 18.04 -0.07
C LEU A 142 0.33 17.08 1.13
N CYS A 143 1.51 16.64 1.54
CA CYS A 143 1.68 15.59 2.54
C CYS A 143 2.11 16.12 3.91
N HIS A 144 2.53 17.39 4.00
CA HIS A 144 3.05 18.04 5.20
C HIS A 144 4.17 17.22 5.87
N PHE A 145 5.11 16.76 5.04
CA PHE A 145 6.21 15.91 5.46
C PHE A 145 7.47 16.21 4.62
N PRO A 146 8.33 17.17 5.04
CA PRO A 146 9.43 17.71 4.22
C PRO A 146 10.42 16.65 3.69
N GLN A 147 10.74 15.63 4.50
CA GLN A 147 11.68 14.57 4.10
C GLN A 147 11.02 13.45 3.29
N GLY A 148 9.69 13.49 3.11
CA GLY A 148 8.92 12.39 2.57
C GLY A 148 9.29 12.03 1.13
N PHE A 149 9.57 13.01 0.29
CA PHE A 149 9.95 12.79 -1.10
C PHE A 149 11.21 11.93 -1.20
N ASP A 150 12.29 12.33 -0.55
CA ASP A 150 13.58 11.62 -0.60
C ASP A 150 13.50 10.24 0.03
N GLN A 151 12.78 10.12 1.17
CA GLN A 151 12.57 8.84 1.84
C GLN A 151 11.77 7.87 0.97
N THR A 152 10.73 8.35 0.29
CA THR A 152 9.92 7.54 -0.63
C THR A 152 10.73 7.07 -1.83
N LEU A 153 11.54 7.94 -2.45
CA LEU A 153 12.40 7.54 -3.56
C LEU A 153 13.49 6.55 -3.12
N ARG A 154 14.06 6.75 -1.92
CA ARG A 154 15.02 5.80 -1.32
C ARG A 154 14.36 4.42 -1.15
N ALA A 155 13.15 4.38 -0.61
CA ALA A 155 12.40 3.12 -0.43
C ALA A 155 12.19 2.38 -1.75
N VAL A 156 11.80 3.07 -2.82
CA VAL A 156 11.67 2.48 -4.16
C VAL A 156 13.01 1.85 -4.61
N ARG A 157 14.12 2.58 -4.47
CA ARG A 157 15.45 2.09 -4.86
C ARG A 157 15.86 0.86 -4.04
N LEU A 158 15.66 0.87 -2.72
CA LEU A 158 16.00 -0.25 -1.82
C LEU A 158 15.25 -1.53 -2.18
N LEU A 159 13.94 -1.42 -2.44
CA LEU A 159 13.11 -2.56 -2.81
C LEU A 159 13.47 -3.09 -4.20
N ARG A 160 13.69 -2.19 -5.17
CA ARG A 160 14.11 -2.57 -6.53
C ARG A 160 15.45 -3.28 -6.55
N ALA A 161 16.42 -2.81 -5.77
CA ALA A 161 17.74 -3.45 -5.63
C ALA A 161 17.64 -4.90 -5.11
N ARG A 162 16.52 -5.26 -4.47
CA ARG A 162 16.25 -6.61 -3.94
C ARG A 162 15.22 -7.39 -4.76
N ASN A 163 14.89 -6.94 -5.96
CA ASN A 163 13.92 -7.57 -6.87
C ASN A 163 12.50 -7.69 -6.28
N VAL A 164 12.13 -6.81 -5.36
CA VAL A 164 10.75 -6.71 -4.88
C VAL A 164 9.92 -5.93 -5.93
N ASP A 165 8.75 -6.44 -6.26
CA ASP A 165 7.84 -5.76 -7.21
C ASP A 165 7.25 -4.51 -6.58
N VAL A 166 7.54 -3.34 -7.19
CA VAL A 166 7.11 -2.02 -6.72
C VAL A 166 6.35 -1.30 -7.82
N LYS A 167 5.29 -0.61 -7.42
CA LYS A 167 4.54 0.31 -8.28
C LYS A 167 4.40 1.66 -7.54
N ILE A 168 4.60 2.75 -8.25
CA ILE A 168 4.25 4.08 -7.76
C ILE A 168 2.75 4.31 -8.01
N SER A 169 2.04 4.73 -6.96
CA SER A 169 0.66 5.19 -7.03
C SER A 169 0.62 6.70 -6.79
N CYS A 170 0.03 7.44 -7.72
CA CYS A 170 -0.12 8.88 -7.64
C CYS A 170 -1.60 9.24 -7.71
N SER A 171 -2.12 9.88 -6.67
CA SER A 171 -3.44 10.52 -6.72
C SER A 171 -3.31 11.93 -7.24
N VAL A 172 -4.03 12.23 -8.32
CA VAL A 172 -4.06 13.58 -8.89
C VAL A 172 -5.18 14.37 -8.21
N THR A 173 -4.82 15.49 -7.61
CA THR A 173 -5.70 16.42 -6.93
C THR A 173 -5.61 17.80 -7.58
N LYS A 174 -6.45 18.74 -7.17
CA LYS A 174 -6.35 20.15 -7.62
C LYS A 174 -5.01 20.83 -7.27
N LYS A 175 -4.25 20.26 -6.32
CA LYS A 175 -2.99 20.85 -5.83
C LYS A 175 -1.73 20.34 -6.56
N ASN A 176 -1.82 19.22 -7.30
CA ASN A 176 -0.67 18.59 -7.96
C ASN A 176 -0.89 18.16 -9.42
N PRO A 177 -1.79 18.76 -10.22
CA PRO A 177 -2.08 18.27 -11.56
C PRO A 177 -0.87 18.35 -12.50
N GLN A 178 0.01 19.34 -12.28
CA GLN A 178 1.23 19.58 -13.06
C GLN A 178 2.35 18.58 -12.73
N ASP A 179 2.28 17.88 -11.59
CA ASP A 179 3.35 16.99 -11.14
C ASP A 179 3.29 15.61 -11.80
N PHE A 180 2.13 15.22 -12.33
CA PHE A 180 1.92 13.87 -12.83
C PHE A 180 2.92 13.46 -13.92
N SER A 181 3.17 14.32 -14.90
CA SER A 181 4.12 14.02 -15.99
C SER A 181 5.55 13.83 -15.47
N ARG A 182 5.95 14.61 -14.46
CA ARG A 182 7.27 14.52 -13.80
C ARG A 182 7.35 13.24 -12.94
N ILE A 183 6.29 12.88 -12.21
CA ILE A 183 6.21 11.63 -11.44
C ILE A 183 6.28 10.43 -12.40
N PHE A 184 5.64 10.51 -13.56
CA PHE A 184 5.73 9.47 -14.57
C PHE A 184 7.16 9.31 -15.13
N ALA A 185 7.86 10.43 -15.35
CA ALA A 185 9.27 10.42 -15.74
C ALA A 185 10.17 9.80 -14.66
N LEU A 186 9.95 10.14 -13.38
CA LEU A 186 10.65 9.52 -12.25
C LEU A 186 10.40 8.01 -12.18
N GLY A 187 9.18 7.56 -12.44
CA GLY A 187 8.88 6.13 -12.49
C GLY A 187 9.67 5.40 -13.57
N LYS A 188 9.81 6.01 -14.76
CA LYS A 188 10.65 5.48 -15.85
C LYS A 188 12.12 5.41 -15.44
N GLU A 189 12.66 6.45 -14.82
CA GLU A 189 14.03 6.51 -14.32
C GLU A 189 14.30 5.40 -13.28
N LEU A 190 13.36 5.21 -12.36
CA LEU A 190 13.43 4.18 -11.31
C LEU A 190 13.10 2.77 -11.81
N GLY A 191 12.66 2.61 -13.04
CA GLY A 191 12.28 1.33 -13.63
C GLY A 191 11.03 0.71 -12.98
N VAL A 192 10.09 1.54 -12.53
CA VAL A 192 8.84 1.10 -11.89
C VAL A 192 7.62 1.66 -12.60
N PRO A 193 6.51 0.90 -12.72
CA PRO A 193 5.28 1.42 -13.29
C PRO A 193 4.66 2.49 -12.38
N VAL A 194 4.02 3.48 -13.00
CA VAL A 194 3.25 4.53 -12.32
C VAL A 194 1.78 4.34 -12.63
N HIS A 195 0.96 4.29 -11.60
CA HIS A 195 -0.49 4.25 -11.69
C HIS A 195 -1.09 5.57 -11.20
N ARG A 196 -1.94 6.17 -12.03
CA ARG A 196 -2.72 7.35 -11.65
C ARG A 196 -4.06 6.90 -11.08
N SER A 197 -4.42 7.40 -9.90
CA SER A 197 -5.78 7.43 -9.42
C SER A 197 -6.29 8.88 -9.46
N GLU A 198 -7.55 9.07 -9.82
CA GLU A 198 -8.21 10.36 -9.73
C GLU A 198 -9.05 10.37 -8.46
N GLU A 199 -8.73 11.29 -7.56
CA GLU A 199 -9.58 11.53 -6.40
C GLU A 199 -10.51 12.68 -6.75
N HIS A 200 -11.79 12.35 -6.93
CA HIS A 200 -12.83 13.35 -7.00
C HIS A 200 -13.01 13.91 -5.59
N THR A 201 -12.28 15.00 -5.30
CA THR A 201 -12.61 15.82 -4.14
C THR A 201 -13.97 16.46 -4.39
N LEU A 202 -14.96 15.97 -3.70
CA LEU A 202 -16.27 16.63 -3.53
C LEU A 202 -16.09 18.02 -2.93
#